data_6ddaf4361b34084f59dc2c09f4ace3b1
#
_entry.id   6ddaf4361b34084f59dc2c09f4ace3b1
#
_cell.length_a   1.000
_cell.length_b   1.000
_cell.length_c   1.000
_cell.angle_alpha   90.00
_cell.angle_beta   90.00
_cell.angle_gamma   90.00
#
_symmetry.space_group_name_H-M   'P 1'
#
loop_
_entity.id
_entity.type
_entity.pdbx_description
1 polymer ?
#
loop_
_entity_poly.entity_id
_entity_poly.type
_entity_poly.pdbx_seq_one_letter_code
_entity_poly.pdbx_strand_id
1 'polypeptide(L)'
;VAFGFVSIAFHIFLIFSGLVPNLISRPVHMALILPWIFFYNKTFSNNLISLFIMIVGVFCCLWISFNHEILMDQYGFIEGNFQFSISIILLLIVLEMARRSVGWPLPFVSLLAIFYGIFGNFIPGEFGHPGIPLNSFFGTLTIAEGGIWGPLTGCLLYTSDAADDRNCG
;
A
#
# COMPACT_ATOMS: atom_id res chain seq x y z
N VAL A 1 4.12 9.10 -23.02
CA VAL A 1 3.35 10.36 -23.06
C VAL A 1 1.90 10.08 -22.68
N ALA A 2 1.14 9.24 -23.39
CA ALA A 2 -0.29 8.98 -23.11
C ALA A 2 -0.57 8.52 -21.68
N PHE A 3 0.23 7.61 -21.15
CA PHE A 3 0.11 7.11 -19.77
C PHE A 3 0.31 8.21 -18.71
N GLY A 4 1.24 9.14 -18.95
CA GLY A 4 1.43 10.29 -18.07
C GLY A 4 0.20 11.22 -18.03
N PHE A 5 -0.47 11.44 -19.17
CA PHE A 5 -1.70 12.20 -19.20
C PHE A 5 -2.84 11.54 -18.41
N VAL A 6 -2.98 10.21 -18.50
CA VAL A 6 -3.96 9.46 -17.70
C VAL A 6 -3.70 9.61 -16.21
N SER A 7 -2.44 9.50 -15.80
CA SER A 7 -2.04 9.67 -14.39
C SER A 7 -2.35 11.09 -13.89
N ILE A 8 -2.00 12.12 -14.66
CA ILE A 8 -2.29 13.52 -14.31
C ILE A 8 -3.80 13.76 -14.24
N ALA A 9 -4.56 13.31 -15.25
CA ALA A 9 -6.00 13.47 -15.29
C ALA A 9 -6.69 12.80 -14.09
N PHE A 10 -6.21 11.61 -13.67
CA PHE A 10 -6.72 10.93 -12.49
C PHE A 10 -6.48 11.74 -11.20
N HIS A 11 -5.29 12.31 -11.02
CA HIS A 11 -5.00 13.13 -9.83
C HIS A 11 -5.81 14.43 -9.80
N ILE A 12 -5.97 15.07 -10.96
CA ILE A 12 -6.83 16.24 -11.07
C ILE A 12 -8.28 15.87 -10.72
N PHE A 13 -8.78 14.75 -11.24
CA PHE A 13 -10.11 14.25 -10.91
C PHE A 13 -10.29 14.01 -9.42
N LEU A 14 -9.29 13.41 -8.72
CA LEU A 14 -9.34 13.18 -7.27
C LEU A 14 -9.45 14.49 -6.47
N ILE A 15 -8.74 15.54 -6.89
CA ILE A 15 -8.79 16.85 -6.22
C ILE A 15 -10.19 17.47 -6.34
N PHE A 16 -10.81 17.38 -7.53
CA PHE A 16 -12.13 17.96 -7.75
C PHE A 16 -13.28 17.12 -7.17
N SER A 17 -13.15 15.80 -7.13
CA SER A 17 -14.22 14.94 -6.63
C SER A 17 -14.31 14.83 -5.11
N GLY A 18 -13.23 15.09 -4.38
CA GLY A 18 -13.17 15.26 -2.90
C GLY A 18 -13.76 14.15 -2.02
N LEU A 19 -14.59 13.27 -2.58
CA LEU A 19 -15.41 12.28 -1.88
C LEU A 19 -15.03 10.82 -2.19
N VAL A 20 -13.88 10.59 -2.86
CA VAL A 20 -13.47 9.22 -3.20
C VAL A 20 -12.88 8.52 -1.98
N PRO A 21 -13.39 7.34 -1.57
CA PRO A 21 -12.84 6.58 -0.45
C PRO A 21 -11.35 6.30 -0.61
N ASN A 22 -10.62 6.30 0.51
CA ASN A 22 -9.18 6.06 0.52
C ASN A 22 -8.81 4.70 -0.07
N LEU A 23 -9.63 3.68 0.14
CA LEU A 23 -9.45 2.33 -0.42
C LEU A 23 -9.74 2.23 -1.94
N ILE A 24 -10.21 3.29 -2.57
CA ILE A 24 -10.27 3.40 -4.04
C ILE A 24 -9.11 4.26 -4.55
N SER A 25 -8.98 5.47 -4.03
CA SER A 25 -8.05 6.47 -4.56
C SER A 25 -6.59 6.02 -4.47
N ARG A 26 -6.19 5.45 -3.33
CA ARG A 26 -4.80 5.08 -3.07
C ARG A 26 -4.35 3.81 -3.79
N PRO A 27 -5.11 2.71 -3.83
CA PRO A 27 -4.75 1.56 -4.66
C PRO A 27 -4.73 1.88 -6.15
N VAL A 28 -5.65 2.70 -6.66
CA VAL A 28 -5.61 3.13 -8.07
C VAL A 28 -4.38 3.99 -8.35
N HIS A 29 -4.02 4.91 -7.45
CA HIS A 29 -2.79 5.68 -7.55
C HIS A 29 -1.56 4.76 -7.60
N MET A 30 -1.49 3.77 -6.72
CA MET A 30 -0.40 2.79 -6.72
C MET A 30 -0.37 1.96 -8.01
N ALA A 31 -1.53 1.54 -8.52
CA ALA A 31 -1.63 0.82 -9.79
C ALA A 31 -1.11 1.65 -10.97
N LEU A 32 -1.27 2.97 -10.94
CA LEU A 32 -0.70 3.88 -11.94
C LEU A 32 0.81 4.10 -11.79
N ILE A 33 1.36 4.01 -10.58
CA ILE A 33 2.80 4.19 -10.35
C ILE A 33 3.59 2.92 -10.68
N LEU A 34 3.03 1.73 -10.45
CA LEU A 34 3.71 0.45 -10.69
C LEU A 34 4.36 0.36 -12.07
N PRO A 35 3.70 0.67 -13.20
CA PRO A 35 4.34 0.64 -14.52
C PRO A 35 5.55 1.55 -14.64
N TRP A 36 5.55 2.73 -14.01
CA TRP A 36 6.68 3.64 -14.02
C TRP A 36 7.90 3.04 -13.34
N ILE A 37 7.74 2.48 -12.16
CA ILE A 37 8.84 1.92 -11.38
C ILE A 37 9.42 0.67 -12.05
N PHE A 38 8.56 -0.18 -12.60
CA PHE A 38 9.01 -1.44 -13.19
C PHE A 38 9.56 -1.32 -14.60
N PHE A 39 9.12 -0.35 -15.41
CA PHE A 39 9.62 -0.14 -16.78
C PHE A 39 10.73 0.90 -16.87
N TYR A 40 10.73 1.95 -16.05
CA TYR A 40 11.68 3.04 -16.18
C TYR A 40 13.06 2.67 -15.62
N ASN A 41 13.11 1.83 -14.62
CA ASN A 41 14.36 1.44 -13.96
C ASN A 41 15.03 0.26 -14.68
N LYS A 42 15.89 0.55 -15.66
CA LYS A 42 16.61 -0.42 -16.49
C LYS A 42 17.62 -1.33 -15.75
N THR A 43 17.86 -1.08 -14.46
CA THR A 43 18.92 -1.74 -13.68
C THR A 43 18.60 -3.20 -13.33
N PHE A 44 17.35 -3.64 -13.41
CA PHE A 44 16.94 -5.02 -13.15
C PHE A 44 16.24 -5.61 -14.38
N SER A 45 17.04 -5.98 -15.38
CA SER A 45 16.62 -6.44 -16.69
C SER A 45 16.28 -7.94 -16.75
N ASN A 46 15.29 -8.39 -15.98
CA ASN A 46 14.50 -9.54 -16.39
C ASN A 46 13.10 -9.06 -16.75
N ASN A 47 12.92 -8.62 -17.97
CA ASN A 47 11.70 -7.96 -18.44
C ASN A 47 10.43 -8.75 -18.17
N LEU A 48 10.47 -10.10 -18.27
CA LEU A 48 9.31 -10.96 -18.02
C LEU A 48 8.91 -11.02 -16.55
N ILE A 49 9.86 -11.13 -15.62
CA ILE A 49 9.58 -11.17 -14.17
C ILE A 49 9.03 -9.82 -13.71
N SER A 50 9.63 -8.72 -14.16
CA SER A 50 9.16 -7.38 -13.85
C SER A 50 7.76 -7.13 -14.38
N LEU A 51 7.47 -7.58 -15.61
CA LEU A 51 6.14 -7.50 -16.20
C LEU A 51 5.11 -8.31 -15.38
N PHE A 52 5.47 -9.52 -14.97
CA PHE A 52 4.60 -10.39 -14.18
C PHE A 52 4.27 -9.75 -12.82
N ILE A 53 5.29 -9.27 -12.08
CA ILE A 53 5.09 -8.61 -10.78
C ILE A 53 4.21 -7.36 -10.93
N MET A 54 4.42 -6.57 -11.98
CA MET A 54 3.61 -5.40 -12.28
C MET A 54 2.14 -5.78 -12.53
N ILE A 55 1.87 -6.77 -13.36
CA ILE A 55 0.50 -7.23 -13.66
C ILE A 55 -0.20 -7.73 -12.39
N VAL A 56 0.49 -8.55 -11.59
CA VAL A 56 -0.04 -9.04 -10.32
C VAL A 56 -0.32 -7.89 -9.35
N GLY A 57 0.58 -6.91 -9.26
CA GLY A 57 0.40 -5.74 -8.42
C GLY A 57 -0.80 -4.88 -8.82
N VAL A 58 -0.96 -4.62 -10.11
CA VAL A 58 -2.12 -3.89 -10.64
C VAL A 58 -3.41 -4.67 -10.35
N PHE A 59 -3.40 -5.99 -10.54
CA PHE A 59 -4.55 -6.84 -10.22
C PHE A 59 -4.93 -6.76 -8.74
N CYS A 60 -3.97 -6.87 -7.82
CA CYS A 60 -4.22 -6.75 -6.37
C CYS A 60 -4.80 -5.37 -6.00
N CYS A 61 -4.24 -4.30 -6.56
CA CYS A 61 -4.74 -2.94 -6.32
C CYS A 61 -6.17 -2.75 -6.83
N LEU A 62 -6.47 -3.20 -8.02
CA LEU A 62 -7.82 -3.12 -8.59
C LEU A 62 -8.80 -3.98 -7.80
N TRP A 63 -8.41 -5.18 -7.40
CA TRP A 63 -9.25 -6.05 -6.58
C TRP A 63 -9.65 -5.38 -5.26
N ILE A 64 -8.70 -4.72 -4.57
CA ILE A 64 -8.99 -3.95 -3.35
C ILE A 64 -9.95 -2.81 -3.65
N SER A 65 -9.73 -2.05 -4.73
CA SER A 65 -10.60 -0.94 -5.10
C SER A 65 -12.03 -1.37 -5.42
N PHE A 66 -12.20 -2.52 -6.07
CA PHE A 66 -13.54 -3.05 -6.39
C PHE A 66 -14.28 -3.61 -5.18
N ASN A 67 -13.56 -4.15 -4.19
CA ASN A 67 -14.14 -4.74 -2.99
C ASN A 67 -14.05 -3.81 -1.77
N HIS A 68 -13.85 -2.51 -1.97
CA HIS A 68 -13.60 -1.55 -0.89
C HIS A 68 -14.69 -1.51 0.18
N GLU A 69 -15.97 -1.64 -0.17
CA GLU A 69 -17.08 -1.65 0.77
C GLU A 69 -16.97 -2.83 1.75
N ILE A 70 -16.77 -4.04 1.23
CA ILE A 70 -16.62 -5.26 2.05
C ILE A 70 -15.37 -5.16 2.93
N LEU A 71 -14.27 -4.62 2.39
CA LEU A 71 -13.01 -4.50 3.12
C LEU A 71 -13.07 -3.42 4.21
N MET A 72 -13.82 -2.37 4.01
CA MET A 72 -14.07 -1.35 5.04
C MET A 72 -14.86 -1.92 6.22
N ASP A 73 -15.88 -2.75 5.96
CA ASP A 73 -16.68 -3.38 7.00
C ASP A 73 -15.91 -4.42 7.82
N GLN A 74 -14.82 -4.97 7.27
CA GLN A 74 -13.96 -5.94 7.96
C GLN A 74 -12.97 -5.31 8.95
N TYR A 75 -12.81 -3.99 8.98
CA TYR A 75 -11.92 -3.25 9.90
C TYR A 75 -10.48 -3.82 9.96
N GLY A 76 -9.97 -4.32 8.85
CA GLY A 76 -8.62 -4.89 8.77
C GLY A 76 -8.51 -6.34 9.25
N PHE A 77 -9.62 -7.05 9.41
CA PHE A 77 -9.61 -8.50 9.66
C PHE A 77 -9.77 -9.26 8.35
N ILE A 78 -8.84 -10.15 8.05
CA ILE A 78 -8.86 -10.95 6.81
C ILE A 78 -9.82 -12.12 6.95
N GLU A 79 -10.75 -12.20 6.01
CA GLU A 79 -11.66 -13.33 5.85
C GLU A 79 -11.25 -14.21 4.67
N GLY A 80 -10.74 -15.40 4.99
CA GLY A 80 -10.42 -16.42 4.01
C GLY A 80 -9.01 -16.35 3.42
N ASN A 81 -8.59 -17.48 2.85
CA ASN A 81 -7.23 -17.69 2.34
C ASN A 81 -6.91 -16.83 1.11
N PHE A 82 -7.91 -16.46 0.33
CA PHE A 82 -7.71 -15.65 -0.87
C PHE A 82 -7.29 -14.22 -0.52
N GLN A 83 -8.01 -13.57 0.41
CA GLN A 83 -7.64 -12.24 0.90
C GLN A 83 -6.26 -12.26 1.56
N PHE A 84 -5.96 -13.31 2.34
CA PHE A 84 -4.65 -13.49 2.96
C PHE A 84 -3.53 -13.57 1.92
N SER A 85 -3.74 -14.30 0.84
CA SER A 85 -2.78 -14.39 -0.27
C SER A 85 -2.56 -13.03 -0.95
N ILE A 86 -3.64 -12.29 -1.23
CA ILE A 86 -3.55 -10.94 -1.80
C ILE A 86 -2.75 -10.00 -0.88
N SER A 87 -2.99 -10.07 0.42
CA SER A 87 -2.28 -9.25 1.43
C SER A 87 -0.78 -9.51 1.42
N ILE A 88 -0.35 -10.77 1.42
CA ILE A 88 1.07 -11.13 1.36
C ILE A 88 1.70 -10.69 0.04
N ILE A 89 1.04 -10.97 -1.09
CA ILE A 89 1.54 -10.61 -2.42
C ILE A 89 1.69 -9.09 -2.52
N LEU A 90 0.70 -8.33 -2.08
CA LEU A 90 0.75 -6.87 -2.10
C LEU A 90 1.91 -6.33 -1.25
N LEU A 91 2.11 -6.88 -0.04
CA LEU A 91 3.21 -6.49 0.83
C LEU A 91 4.57 -6.74 0.16
N LEU A 92 4.76 -7.91 -0.47
CA LEU A 92 5.98 -8.23 -1.20
C LEU A 92 6.21 -7.29 -2.39
N ILE A 93 5.16 -6.93 -3.11
CA ILE A 93 5.24 -5.97 -4.24
C ILE A 93 5.64 -4.58 -3.74
N VAL A 94 5.08 -4.12 -2.61
CA VAL A 94 5.43 -2.84 -2.02
C VAL A 94 6.88 -2.81 -1.56
N LEU A 95 7.38 -3.89 -0.94
CA LEU A 95 8.79 -4.02 -0.56
C LEU A 95 9.72 -4.02 -1.79
N GLU A 96 9.34 -4.72 -2.86
CA GLU A 96 10.10 -4.72 -4.11
C GLU A 96 10.07 -3.36 -4.80
N MET A 97 8.94 -2.66 -4.76
CA MET A 97 8.80 -1.31 -5.26
C MET A 97 9.71 -0.33 -4.48
N ALA A 98 9.72 -0.42 -3.15
CA ALA A 98 10.58 0.38 -2.29
C ALA A 98 12.07 0.10 -2.56
N ARG A 99 12.44 -1.19 -2.75
CA ARG A 99 13.80 -1.58 -3.12
C ARG A 99 14.26 -0.98 -4.44
N ARG A 100 13.38 -0.92 -5.43
CA ARG A 100 13.70 -0.34 -6.74
C ARG A 100 13.76 1.18 -6.73
N SER A 101 12.98 1.84 -5.87
CA SER A 101 12.89 3.30 -5.82
C SER A 101 13.98 3.92 -4.94
N VAL A 102 14.22 3.37 -3.75
CA VAL A 102 15.08 3.96 -2.71
C VAL A 102 16.33 3.10 -2.45
N GLY A 103 16.30 1.82 -2.83
CA GLY A 103 17.37 0.86 -2.55
C GLY A 103 17.06 -0.04 -1.35
N TRP A 104 18.07 -0.79 -0.90
CA TRP A 104 17.94 -1.81 0.15
C TRP A 104 17.66 -1.33 1.58
N PRO A 105 18.09 -0.12 2.02
CA PRO A 105 17.89 0.28 3.41
C PRO A 105 16.42 0.31 3.84
N LEU A 106 15.54 0.83 3.01
CA LEU A 106 14.11 0.97 3.35
C LEU A 106 13.39 -0.39 3.49
N PRO A 107 13.49 -1.33 2.53
CA PRO A 107 12.92 -2.67 2.70
C PRO A 107 13.49 -3.42 3.90
N PHE A 108 14.77 -3.25 4.20
CA PHE A 108 15.40 -3.92 5.32
C PHE A 108 14.79 -3.46 6.67
N VAL A 109 14.65 -2.15 6.87
CA VAL A 109 13.98 -1.61 8.08
C VAL A 109 12.52 -2.06 8.15
N SER A 110 11.81 -2.05 7.02
CA SER A 110 10.42 -2.52 6.96
C SER A 110 10.30 -4.00 7.30
N LEU A 111 11.20 -4.85 6.82
CA LEU A 111 11.25 -6.27 7.18
C LEU A 111 11.53 -6.47 8.67
N LEU A 112 12.46 -5.73 9.28
CA LEU A 112 12.69 -5.78 10.71
C LEU A 112 11.44 -5.41 11.51
N ALA A 113 10.72 -4.38 11.10
CA ALA A 113 9.47 -3.98 11.74
C ALA A 113 8.38 -5.07 11.62
N ILE A 114 8.25 -5.70 10.44
CA ILE A 114 7.33 -6.83 10.22
C ILE A 114 7.72 -8.02 11.10
N PHE A 115 9.00 -8.37 11.16
CA PHE A 115 9.50 -9.43 12.03
C PHE A 115 9.20 -9.13 13.50
N TYR A 116 9.42 -7.91 13.95
CA TYR A 116 9.06 -7.49 15.29
C TYR A 116 7.56 -7.61 15.54
N GLY A 117 6.72 -7.18 14.61
CA GLY A 117 5.26 -7.29 14.71
C GLY A 117 4.75 -8.74 14.80
N ILE A 118 5.43 -9.68 14.15
CA ILE A 118 5.05 -11.12 14.18
C ILE A 118 5.60 -11.83 15.40
N PHE A 119 6.87 -11.57 15.77
CA PHE A 119 7.60 -12.31 16.78
C PHE A 119 7.81 -11.56 18.11
N GLY A 120 7.30 -10.34 18.24
CA GLY A 120 7.48 -9.51 19.42
C GLY A 120 6.88 -10.09 20.70
N ASN A 121 5.94 -11.03 20.59
CA ASN A 121 5.40 -11.78 21.73
C ASN A 121 6.41 -12.73 22.39
N PHE A 122 7.51 -13.10 21.71
CA PHE A 122 8.57 -13.92 22.28
C PHE A 122 9.66 -13.09 22.97
N ILE A 123 9.61 -11.76 22.88
CA ILE A 123 10.60 -10.88 23.48
C ILE A 123 10.23 -10.65 24.95
N PRO A 124 11.10 -11.01 25.92
CA PRO A 124 10.84 -10.77 27.33
C PRO A 124 11.04 -9.29 27.69
N GLY A 125 10.24 -8.78 28.62
CA GLY A 125 10.39 -7.44 29.17
C GLY A 125 9.50 -6.39 28.52
N GLU A 126 9.84 -5.12 28.68
CA GLU A 126 9.05 -3.96 28.24
C GLU A 126 8.91 -3.82 26.71
N PHE A 127 9.78 -4.49 25.96
CA PHE A 127 9.76 -4.51 24.50
C PHE A 127 8.86 -5.61 23.92
N GLY A 128 8.33 -6.51 24.78
CA GLY A 128 7.39 -7.53 24.36
C GLY A 128 5.98 -6.95 24.17
N HIS A 129 5.24 -7.46 23.18
CA HIS A 129 3.83 -7.11 23.01
C HIS A 129 2.95 -8.38 23.01
N PRO A 130 1.64 -8.25 23.32
CA PRO A 130 0.70 -9.36 23.18
C PRO A 130 0.69 -9.87 21.75
N GLY A 131 0.64 -11.20 21.57
CA GLY A 131 0.62 -11.83 20.26
C GLY A 131 -0.54 -11.32 19.41
N ILE A 132 -0.25 -10.83 18.21
CA ILE A 132 -1.25 -10.35 17.26
C ILE A 132 -1.58 -11.50 16.30
N PRO A 133 -2.87 -11.85 16.08
CA PRO A 133 -3.25 -12.84 15.07
C PRO A 133 -2.75 -12.41 13.68
N LEU A 134 -2.15 -13.34 12.93
CA LEU A 134 -1.59 -13.04 11.61
C LEU A 134 -2.62 -12.43 10.66
N ASN A 135 -3.86 -12.91 10.70
CA ASN A 135 -4.93 -12.38 9.87
C ASN A 135 -5.22 -10.89 10.18
N SER A 136 -5.21 -10.51 11.46
CA SER A 136 -5.38 -9.11 11.86
C SER A 136 -4.16 -8.27 11.52
N PHE A 137 -2.95 -8.81 11.72
CA PHE A 137 -1.71 -8.11 11.41
C PHE A 137 -1.60 -7.77 9.91
N PHE A 138 -1.72 -8.77 9.05
CA PHE A 138 -1.66 -8.56 7.60
C PHE A 138 -2.86 -7.76 7.08
N GLY A 139 -4.04 -7.95 7.64
CA GLY A 139 -5.23 -7.19 7.27
C GLY A 139 -5.09 -5.71 7.60
N THR A 140 -4.60 -5.38 8.79
CA THR A 140 -4.33 -3.98 9.18
C THR A 140 -3.25 -3.35 8.30
N LEU A 141 -2.22 -4.10 7.92
CA LEU A 141 -1.17 -3.58 7.04
C LEU A 141 -1.63 -3.33 5.60
N THR A 142 -2.47 -4.20 5.04
CA THR A 142 -2.68 -4.26 3.57
C THR A 142 -4.11 -3.98 3.13
N ILE A 143 -5.10 -4.15 4.00
CA ILE A 143 -6.52 -3.99 3.67
C ILE A 143 -7.11 -2.76 4.37
N ALA A 144 -6.71 -2.50 5.63
CA ALA A 144 -7.19 -1.35 6.36
C ALA A 144 -6.60 -0.03 5.84
N GLU A 145 -7.33 1.05 6.04
CA GLU A 145 -6.91 2.41 5.66
C GLU A 145 -5.67 2.91 6.42
N GLY A 146 -5.35 2.32 7.57
CA GLY A 146 -4.23 2.74 8.41
C GLY A 146 -2.86 2.20 8.02
N GLY A 147 -2.79 1.13 7.21
CA GLY A 147 -1.55 0.45 6.82
C GLY A 147 -0.85 1.07 5.60
N ILE A 148 -0.60 0.27 4.58
CA ILE A 148 -0.01 0.71 3.31
C ILE A 148 -0.80 1.86 2.68
N TRP A 149 -2.13 1.83 2.83
CA TRP A 149 -3.04 2.87 2.34
C TRP A 149 -3.15 4.08 3.29
N GLY A 150 -2.43 4.10 4.39
CA GLY A 150 -2.38 5.17 5.37
C GLY A 150 -1.41 6.30 5.00
N PRO A 151 -0.57 6.74 5.96
CA PRO A 151 0.32 7.89 5.80
C PRO A 151 1.27 7.82 4.61
N LEU A 152 1.75 6.61 4.24
CA LEU A 152 2.71 6.42 3.14
C LEU A 152 2.14 6.83 1.77
N THR A 153 0.86 6.57 1.53
CA THR A 153 0.19 6.91 0.26
C THR A 153 -0.63 8.20 0.36
N GLY A 154 -0.93 8.64 1.59
CA GLY A 154 -1.73 9.84 1.88
C GLY A 154 -0.90 11.10 2.06
N CYS A 155 0.41 11.00 2.27
CA CYS A 155 1.26 12.14 2.61
C CYS A 155 1.30 13.24 1.53
N LEU A 156 1.04 12.90 0.28
CA LEU A 156 0.95 13.88 -0.82
C LEU A 156 -0.41 14.60 -0.89
N LEU A 157 -1.47 14.02 -0.32
CA LEU A 157 -2.80 14.63 -0.31
C LEU A 157 -3.08 15.41 0.99
N TYR A 158 -2.44 15.02 2.10
CA TYR A 158 -2.65 15.64 3.43
C TYR A 158 -1.97 17.00 3.61
N THR A 159 -1.04 17.39 2.76
CA THR A 159 -0.42 18.72 2.83
C THR A 159 -1.37 19.84 2.43
N SER A 160 -2.47 19.53 1.73
CA SER A 160 -3.52 20.52 1.42
C SER A 160 -4.55 20.66 2.54
N ASP A 161 -4.85 19.59 3.30
CA ASP A 161 -5.83 19.61 4.40
C ASP A 161 -5.28 20.29 5.65
N ALA A 162 -3.98 20.20 5.91
CA ALA A 162 -3.33 20.89 7.03
C ALA A 162 -3.37 22.44 6.91
N ALA A 163 -3.71 22.96 5.75
CA ALA A 163 -3.91 24.41 5.53
C ALA A 163 -5.32 24.87 5.96
N ASP A 164 -6.29 23.96 6.00
CA ASP A 164 -7.70 24.29 6.31
C ASP A 164 -7.99 24.24 7.82
N ASP A 165 -7.22 23.49 8.60
CA ASP A 165 -7.34 23.40 10.06
C ASP A 165 -6.90 24.69 10.81
N ARG A 166 -6.36 25.68 10.12
CA ARG A 166 -5.99 26.98 10.72
C ARG A 166 -7.15 27.96 10.91
N ASN A 167 -8.35 27.62 10.44
CA ASN A 167 -9.52 28.49 10.54
C ASN A 167 -10.48 28.14 11.69
N CYS A 168 -10.15 27.18 12.57
CA CYS A 168 -10.87 26.89 13.81
C CYS A 168 -10.07 27.39 15.02
N GLY A 169 -9.91 28.71 15.11
CA GLY A 169 -9.35 29.43 16.24
C GLY A 169 -10.24 30.60 16.61
#